data_7b260f0029516e825398c0131be067f7
#
_entry.id   7b260f0029516e825398c0131be067f7
#
_cell.length_a   1.000
_cell.length_b   1.000
_cell.length_c   1.000
_cell.angle_alpha   90.00
_cell.angle_beta   90.00
_cell.angle_gamma   90.00
#
_symmetry.space_group_name_H-M   'P 1'
#
loop_
_entity.id
_entity.type
_entity.pdbx_description
1 polymer ?
#
loop_
_entity_poly.entity_id
_entity_poly.type
_entity_poly.pdbx_seq_one_letter_code
_entity_poly.pdbx_strand_id
1 'polypeptide(L)'
;MSQKSAKIIALANQKGGVGKTTMVAALAHLAAGAGLSVLVVELEGRTGVSRAFGGDDDLGYAGAVLHAAGATRDAPGDDSAVVAPGTVHARTITPDDALLEYLDDHGMRRISKRLLSSGIIDLVAGAIPGIRDILVLGKVKQLEQARVADLILVDAPATGHAMTFLSSASGLLDAARSGPIRSQAADVVALLSDPERCQVALVTLPEEMPVNEVVEAAYQLEDVVGIALGPVIVNACTPPLAALEVPAAEAAEQAGVALGADLADALDEARRFRRHRQQLQEEQVDRLAAALPLPQLRAPYLFAAAIGPLELDTLSRSLADGIEALPE
;
A
#
# COMPACT_ATOMS: atom_id res chain seq x y z
N MET A 1 29.48 10.11 -4.73
CA MET A 1 28.18 9.52 -5.06
C MET A 1 27.52 9.20 -3.73
N SER A 2 26.51 9.98 -3.33
CA SER A 2 25.73 9.70 -2.11
C SER A 2 25.02 8.37 -2.34
N GLN A 3 25.31 7.37 -1.52
CA GLN A 3 24.61 6.08 -1.56
C GLN A 3 23.18 6.35 -1.08
N LYS A 4 22.21 6.31 -2.01
CA LYS A 4 20.79 6.42 -1.66
C LYS A 4 20.45 5.25 -0.73
N SER A 5 19.88 5.56 0.43
CA SER A 5 19.29 4.57 1.33
C SER A 5 18.06 3.95 0.67
N ALA A 6 17.77 2.67 0.93
CA ALA A 6 16.49 2.09 0.57
C ALA A 6 15.38 2.85 1.30
N LYS A 7 14.27 3.10 0.62
CA LYS A 7 13.10 3.77 1.24
C LYS A 7 11.97 2.78 1.44
N ILE A 8 11.26 2.92 2.56
CA ILE A 8 10.05 2.15 2.86
C ILE A 8 8.85 3.08 2.72
N ILE A 9 7.83 2.64 1.98
CA ILE A 9 6.51 3.25 1.97
C ILE A 9 5.50 2.18 2.39
N ALA A 10 4.85 2.38 3.55
CA ALA A 10 3.76 1.52 3.98
C ALA A 10 2.42 2.13 3.57
N LEU A 11 1.56 1.35 2.92
CA LEU A 11 0.21 1.78 2.58
C LEU A 11 -0.76 1.30 3.65
N ALA A 12 -1.40 2.22 4.32
CA ALA A 12 -2.29 1.94 5.45
C ALA A 12 -3.67 2.60 5.30
N ASN A 13 -4.66 2.02 5.95
CA ASN A 13 -5.95 2.62 6.25
C ASN A 13 -6.63 1.81 7.36
N GLN A 14 -7.54 2.45 8.10
CA GLN A 14 -8.32 1.84 9.15
C GLN A 14 -9.39 0.87 8.60
N LYS A 15 -9.86 1.02 7.34
CA LYS A 15 -10.90 0.20 6.70
C LYS A 15 -10.37 -0.71 5.60
N GLY A 16 -10.96 -1.88 5.46
CA GLY A 16 -10.76 -2.77 4.32
C GLY A 16 -11.53 -2.30 3.07
N GLY A 17 -11.03 -2.65 1.88
CA GLY A 17 -11.74 -2.40 0.61
C GLY A 17 -11.50 -1.03 -0.03
N VAL A 18 -10.65 -0.16 0.54
CA VAL A 18 -10.31 1.14 -0.06
C VAL A 18 -9.30 1.04 -1.23
N GLY A 19 -8.75 -0.14 -1.50
CA GLY A 19 -7.83 -0.39 -2.59
C GLY A 19 -6.34 -0.26 -2.24
N LYS A 20 -5.92 -0.46 -0.98
CA LYS A 20 -4.50 -0.44 -0.57
C LYS A 20 -3.61 -1.31 -1.45
N THR A 21 -3.93 -2.60 -1.54
CA THR A 21 -3.19 -3.58 -2.36
C THR A 21 -3.09 -3.15 -3.84
N THR A 22 -4.17 -2.57 -4.38
CA THR A 22 -4.18 -2.03 -5.76
C THR A 22 -3.23 -0.85 -5.90
N MET A 23 -3.20 0.06 -4.91
CA MET A 23 -2.29 1.22 -4.92
C MET A 23 -0.84 0.79 -4.70
N VAL A 24 -0.59 -0.23 -3.85
CA VAL A 24 0.75 -0.85 -3.73
C VAL A 24 1.23 -1.37 -5.08
N ALA A 25 0.39 -2.14 -5.78
CA ALA A 25 0.74 -2.67 -7.10
C ALA A 25 0.99 -1.56 -8.14
N ALA A 26 0.14 -0.50 -8.15
CA ALA A 26 0.30 0.63 -9.06
C ALA A 26 1.60 1.44 -8.79
N LEU A 27 1.93 1.68 -7.52
CA LEU A 27 3.19 2.34 -7.15
C LEU A 27 4.41 1.46 -7.47
N ALA A 28 4.31 0.14 -7.26
CA ALA A 28 5.37 -0.79 -7.61
C ALA A 28 5.63 -0.78 -9.13
N HIS A 29 4.57 -0.82 -9.92
CA HIS A 29 4.66 -0.77 -11.38
C HIS A 29 5.27 0.56 -11.86
N LEU A 30 4.80 1.69 -11.29
CA LEU A 30 5.34 3.01 -11.58
C LEU A 30 6.83 3.11 -11.27
N ALA A 31 7.24 2.72 -10.07
CA ALA A 31 8.63 2.80 -9.63
C ALA A 31 9.55 1.92 -10.46
N ALA A 32 9.13 0.69 -10.80
CA ALA A 32 9.89 -0.18 -11.70
C ALA A 32 9.99 0.41 -13.10
N GLY A 33 8.91 1.01 -13.64
CA GLY A 33 8.93 1.74 -14.90
C GLY A 33 9.90 2.93 -14.91
N ALA A 34 10.13 3.55 -13.76
CA ALA A 34 11.15 4.58 -13.57
C ALA A 34 12.58 4.02 -13.36
N GLY A 35 12.76 2.69 -13.45
CA GLY A 35 14.05 2.02 -13.35
C GLY A 35 14.51 1.67 -11.93
N LEU A 36 13.64 1.84 -10.92
CA LEU A 36 13.95 1.44 -9.55
C LEU A 36 13.78 -0.09 -9.37
N SER A 37 14.57 -0.67 -8.50
CA SER A 37 14.32 -2.00 -7.96
C SER A 37 13.27 -1.91 -6.85
N VAL A 38 12.20 -2.72 -6.92
CA VAL A 38 11.07 -2.63 -6.00
C VAL A 38 10.82 -3.98 -5.32
N LEU A 39 10.76 -3.97 -4.00
CA LEU A 39 10.29 -5.09 -3.20
C LEU A 39 8.91 -4.77 -2.62
N VAL A 40 7.91 -5.58 -2.94
CA VAL A 40 6.59 -5.55 -2.30
C VAL A 40 6.54 -6.59 -1.19
N VAL A 41 6.17 -6.16 0.01
CA VAL A 41 5.96 -7.01 1.18
C VAL A 41 4.46 -7.08 1.46
N GLU A 42 3.86 -8.22 1.22
CA GLU A 42 2.49 -8.52 1.65
C GLU A 42 2.50 -9.11 3.06
N LEU A 43 1.58 -8.65 3.87
CA LEU A 43 1.29 -9.20 5.19
C LEU A 43 -0.01 -10.00 5.08
N GLU A 44 -0.06 -11.22 5.59
CA GLU A 44 -1.25 -12.10 5.62
C GLU A 44 -1.57 -12.90 4.33
N GLY A 45 -0.59 -13.18 3.45
CA GLY A 45 -0.77 -14.16 2.36
C GLY A 45 -1.94 -13.89 1.41
N ARG A 46 -2.05 -12.65 0.91
CA ARG A 46 -3.08 -12.28 -0.06
C ARG A 46 -2.52 -12.31 -1.47
N THR A 47 -3.32 -12.80 -2.43
CA THR A 47 -2.93 -12.87 -3.84
C THR A 47 -3.19 -11.58 -4.62
N GLY A 48 -3.48 -10.48 -3.94
CA GLY A 48 -3.95 -9.24 -4.57
C GLY A 48 -2.90 -8.56 -5.45
N VAL A 49 -1.67 -8.49 -4.99
CA VAL A 49 -0.57 -7.90 -5.77
C VAL A 49 -0.23 -8.80 -6.95
N SER A 50 -0.09 -10.12 -6.75
CA SER A 50 0.20 -11.07 -7.82
C SER A 50 -0.84 -10.97 -8.94
N ARG A 51 -2.13 -10.95 -8.61
CA ARG A 51 -3.22 -10.82 -9.59
C ARG A 51 -3.18 -9.52 -10.39
N ALA A 52 -2.85 -8.40 -9.76
CA ALA A 52 -2.72 -7.12 -10.46
C ALA A 52 -1.65 -7.15 -11.54
N PHE A 53 -0.60 -7.95 -11.37
CA PHE A 53 0.43 -8.21 -12.37
C PHE A 53 0.11 -9.39 -13.32
N GLY A 54 -1.11 -9.95 -13.27
CA GLY A 54 -1.55 -11.04 -14.12
C GLY A 54 -1.04 -12.42 -13.69
N GLY A 55 -0.61 -12.58 -12.44
CA GLY A 55 -0.28 -13.86 -11.82
C GLY A 55 -1.45 -14.40 -10.99
N ASP A 56 -1.44 -15.70 -10.74
CA ASP A 56 -2.45 -16.39 -9.92
C ASP A 56 -1.84 -17.01 -8.64
N ASP A 57 -0.51 -16.93 -8.49
CA ASP A 57 0.21 -17.64 -7.45
C ASP A 57 0.19 -16.90 -6.10
N ASP A 58 0.07 -17.67 -5.02
CA ASP A 58 0.36 -17.20 -3.67
C ASP A 58 1.85 -16.86 -3.56
N LEU A 59 2.13 -15.67 -3.08
CA LEU A 59 3.49 -15.23 -2.78
C LEU A 59 3.94 -15.91 -1.49
N GLY A 60 4.87 -16.86 -1.60
CA GLY A 60 5.50 -17.45 -0.42
C GLY A 60 6.52 -16.52 0.24
N TYR A 61 7.16 -17.01 1.29
CA TYR A 61 8.21 -16.26 2.00
C TYR A 61 9.43 -15.95 1.10
N ALA A 62 9.81 -16.85 0.19
CA ALA A 62 10.87 -16.61 -0.81
C ALA A 62 10.47 -15.57 -1.85
N GLY A 63 9.17 -15.39 -2.09
CA GLY A 63 8.64 -14.43 -3.04
C GLY A 63 8.75 -14.84 -4.51
N ALA A 64 8.32 -13.95 -5.39
CA ALA A 64 8.35 -14.10 -6.84
C ALA A 64 8.62 -12.78 -7.55
N VAL A 65 9.18 -12.85 -8.77
CA VAL A 65 9.29 -11.70 -9.67
C VAL A 65 7.96 -11.53 -10.39
N LEU A 66 7.31 -10.39 -10.19
CA LEU A 66 6.03 -10.06 -10.81
C LEU A 66 6.17 -9.28 -12.11
N HIS A 67 7.18 -8.42 -12.18
CA HIS A 67 7.49 -7.60 -13.34
C HIS A 67 8.99 -7.45 -13.50
N ALA A 68 9.48 -7.62 -14.74
CA ALA A 68 10.88 -7.36 -15.07
C ALA A 68 10.94 -6.66 -16.43
N ALA A 69 11.49 -5.47 -16.48
CA ALA A 69 11.73 -4.76 -17.71
C ALA A 69 12.87 -5.45 -18.48
N GLY A 70 12.51 -6.35 -19.41
CA GLY A 70 13.46 -7.01 -20.33
C GLY A 70 14.12 -8.30 -19.83
N ALA A 71 13.64 -8.94 -18.77
CA ALA A 71 14.18 -10.22 -18.25
C ALA A 71 13.11 -11.32 -18.12
N THR A 72 13.58 -12.57 -18.19
CA THR A 72 12.77 -13.77 -17.94
C THR A 72 12.43 -13.94 -16.46
N ARG A 73 11.25 -14.50 -16.18
CA ARG A 73 10.63 -14.69 -14.85
C ARG A 73 11.33 -15.71 -13.92
N ASP A 74 12.59 -15.96 -14.04
CA ASP A 74 13.28 -16.91 -13.17
C ASP A 74 13.70 -16.22 -11.87
N ALA A 75 13.02 -16.54 -10.77
CA ALA A 75 13.32 -16.01 -9.44
C ALA A 75 14.55 -16.69 -8.84
N PRO A 76 15.51 -15.96 -8.29
CA PRO A 76 16.51 -16.55 -7.39
C PRO A 76 15.83 -16.91 -6.06
N GLY A 77 15.92 -18.14 -5.66
CA GLY A 77 15.40 -18.64 -4.37
C GLY A 77 16.26 -18.29 -3.16
N ASP A 78 16.96 -17.16 -3.17
CA ASP A 78 17.81 -16.68 -2.07
C ASP A 78 17.18 -15.44 -1.43
N ASP A 79 16.92 -15.53 -0.14
CA ASP A 79 16.30 -14.51 0.70
C ASP A 79 17.09 -13.20 0.81
N SER A 80 18.37 -13.22 0.44
CA SER A 80 19.30 -12.08 0.45
C SER A 80 19.58 -11.48 -0.94
N ALA A 81 18.93 -12.01 -1.99
CA ALA A 81 19.20 -11.55 -3.35
C ALA A 81 18.71 -10.11 -3.55
N VAL A 82 19.63 -9.25 -4.00
CA VAL A 82 19.30 -7.86 -4.36
C VAL A 82 18.40 -7.86 -5.60
N VAL A 83 17.28 -7.13 -5.52
CA VAL A 83 16.33 -6.97 -6.62
C VAL A 83 16.94 -6.16 -7.74
N ALA A 84 16.83 -6.62 -8.99
CA ALA A 84 17.39 -5.93 -10.13
C ALA A 84 16.64 -4.62 -10.45
N PRO A 85 17.31 -3.57 -10.97
CA PRO A 85 16.66 -2.34 -11.41
C PRO A 85 15.55 -2.61 -12.44
N GLY A 86 14.45 -1.85 -12.37
CA GLY A 86 13.31 -2.02 -13.25
C GLY A 86 12.50 -3.29 -13.00
N THR A 87 12.67 -3.95 -11.84
CA THR A 87 11.92 -5.15 -11.49
C THR A 87 11.05 -4.94 -10.25
N VAL A 88 9.94 -5.67 -10.20
CA VAL A 88 9.09 -5.82 -9.02
C VAL A 88 9.23 -7.24 -8.53
N HIS A 89 9.77 -7.39 -7.34
CA HIS A 89 9.76 -8.63 -6.57
C HIS A 89 8.72 -8.50 -5.46
N ALA A 90 7.91 -9.53 -5.24
CA ALA A 90 6.94 -9.52 -4.16
C ALA A 90 7.07 -10.79 -3.32
N ARG A 91 6.86 -10.65 -2.01
CA ARG A 91 6.90 -11.75 -1.05
C ARG A 91 5.88 -11.56 0.06
N THR A 92 5.45 -12.64 0.65
CA THR A 92 4.64 -12.63 1.86
C THR A 92 5.54 -12.81 3.08
N ILE A 93 5.41 -11.95 4.09
CA ILE A 93 6.08 -12.11 5.38
C ILE A 93 5.05 -12.47 6.43
N THR A 94 5.15 -13.69 6.98
CA THR A 94 4.35 -14.11 8.12
C THR A 94 5.12 -13.91 9.42
N PRO A 95 4.45 -13.70 10.57
CA PRO A 95 5.10 -13.62 11.88
C PRO A 95 5.88 -14.87 12.22
N ASP A 96 5.40 -16.04 11.80
CA ASP A 96 6.01 -17.32 12.10
C ASP A 96 7.33 -17.51 11.34
N ASP A 97 7.34 -17.19 10.05
CA ASP A 97 8.56 -17.21 9.23
C ASP A 97 9.59 -16.20 9.74
N ALA A 98 9.14 -14.97 10.06
CA ALA A 98 10.00 -13.93 10.62
C ALA A 98 10.62 -14.35 11.97
N LEU A 99 9.87 -15.06 12.83
CA LEU A 99 10.38 -15.61 14.09
C LEU A 99 11.43 -16.70 13.86
N LEU A 100 11.15 -17.62 12.93
CA LEU A 100 12.08 -18.72 12.62
C LEU A 100 13.41 -18.18 12.10
N GLU A 101 13.37 -17.22 11.19
CA GLU A 101 14.57 -16.57 10.67
C GLU A 101 15.32 -15.81 11.78
N TYR A 102 14.60 -15.05 12.61
CA TYR A 102 15.20 -14.37 13.76
C TYR A 102 15.95 -15.34 14.69
N LEU A 103 15.37 -16.50 14.98
CA LEU A 103 16.00 -17.54 15.80
C LEU A 103 17.23 -18.16 15.12
N ASP A 104 17.15 -18.37 13.81
CA ASP A 104 18.25 -18.92 13.01
C ASP A 104 19.44 -17.95 12.94
N ASP A 105 19.20 -16.66 12.74
CA ASP A 105 20.21 -15.61 12.73
C ASP A 105 20.94 -15.45 14.06
N HIS A 106 20.23 -15.72 15.17
CA HIS A 106 20.81 -15.69 16.52
C HIS A 106 21.41 -17.01 16.98
N GLY A 107 21.64 -17.96 16.05
CA GLY A 107 22.29 -19.25 16.33
C GLY A 107 21.42 -20.26 17.06
N MET A 108 20.10 -20.03 17.15
CA MET A 108 19.15 -20.87 17.89
C MET A 108 18.44 -21.92 17.01
N ARG A 109 19.08 -22.37 15.92
CA ARG A 109 18.52 -23.35 14.95
C ARG A 109 17.94 -24.63 15.56
N ARG A 110 18.44 -25.06 16.72
CA ARG A 110 17.88 -26.25 17.40
C ARG A 110 16.56 -25.94 18.08
N ILE A 111 16.35 -24.69 18.47
CA ILE A 111 15.12 -24.20 19.09
C ILE A 111 14.06 -23.96 18.01
N SER A 112 14.43 -23.36 16.87
CA SER A 112 13.52 -23.12 15.75
C SER A 112 12.87 -24.41 15.25
N LYS A 113 13.66 -25.48 15.06
CA LYS A 113 13.15 -26.82 14.66
C LYS A 113 12.21 -27.45 15.68
N ARG A 114 12.43 -27.25 16.99
CA ARG A 114 11.52 -27.74 18.03
C ARG A 114 10.24 -26.94 18.15
N LEU A 115 10.30 -25.62 17.97
CA LEU A 115 9.14 -24.74 18.02
C LEU A 115 8.16 -25.06 16.89
N LEU A 116 8.66 -25.31 15.66
CA LEU A 116 7.84 -25.76 14.52
C LEU A 116 7.04 -27.04 14.81
N SER A 117 7.62 -27.97 15.56
CA SER A 117 6.99 -29.26 15.82
C SER A 117 6.05 -29.28 17.04
N SER A 118 6.04 -28.25 17.87
CA SER A 118 5.39 -28.26 19.19
C SER A 118 4.18 -27.31 19.32
N GLY A 119 3.88 -26.46 18.32
CA GLY A 119 2.80 -25.46 18.42
C GLY A 119 3.02 -24.37 19.50
N ILE A 120 4.20 -24.33 20.10
CA ILE A 120 4.57 -23.35 21.15
C ILE A 120 4.66 -21.94 20.57
N ILE A 121 4.87 -21.80 19.24
CA ILE A 121 4.91 -20.49 18.58
C ILE A 121 3.62 -19.71 18.83
N ASP A 122 2.46 -20.36 18.66
CA ASP A 122 1.17 -19.74 18.93
C ASP A 122 0.98 -19.38 20.41
N LEU A 123 1.52 -20.18 21.31
CA LEU A 123 1.44 -19.92 22.75
C LEU A 123 2.30 -18.72 23.17
N VAL A 124 3.52 -18.61 22.66
CA VAL A 124 4.44 -17.50 22.97
C VAL A 124 3.97 -16.21 22.28
N ALA A 125 3.56 -16.31 21.03
CA ALA A 125 3.06 -15.17 20.25
C ALA A 125 1.70 -14.66 20.77
N GLY A 126 0.88 -15.52 21.39
CA GLY A 126 -0.36 -15.13 22.06
C GLY A 126 -0.18 -14.51 23.44
N ALA A 127 0.97 -14.72 24.08
CA ALA A 127 1.23 -14.26 25.45
C ALA A 127 1.66 -12.80 25.55
N ILE A 128 2.21 -12.22 24.47
CA ILE A 128 2.71 -10.83 24.43
C ILE A 128 2.03 -10.09 23.27
N PRO A 129 1.08 -9.19 23.54
CA PRO A 129 0.44 -8.39 22.49
C PRO A 129 1.48 -7.62 21.64
N GLY A 130 1.31 -7.63 20.31
CA GLY A 130 2.19 -6.91 19.38
C GLY A 130 3.53 -7.61 19.05
N ILE A 131 3.85 -8.77 19.65
CA ILE A 131 5.13 -9.46 19.34
C ILE A 131 5.16 -9.94 17.88
N ARG A 132 4.03 -10.38 17.35
CA ARG A 132 3.91 -10.81 15.96
C ARG A 132 4.23 -9.66 15.00
N ASP A 133 3.70 -8.48 15.29
CA ASP A 133 3.89 -7.28 14.48
C ASP A 133 5.35 -6.82 14.50
N ILE A 134 5.99 -6.84 15.67
CA ILE A 134 7.41 -6.50 15.83
C ILE A 134 8.34 -7.43 15.05
N LEU A 135 8.02 -8.71 14.96
CA LEU A 135 8.82 -9.66 14.17
C LEU A 135 8.75 -9.31 12.68
N VAL A 136 7.57 -9.01 12.18
CA VAL A 136 7.37 -8.60 10.79
C VAL A 136 8.05 -7.27 10.50
N LEU A 137 7.84 -6.24 11.35
CA LEU A 137 8.49 -4.94 11.20
C LEU A 137 10.02 -5.04 11.32
N GLY A 138 10.49 -5.92 12.20
CA GLY A 138 11.93 -6.25 12.33
C GLY A 138 12.51 -6.86 11.06
N LYS A 139 11.75 -7.73 10.37
CA LYS A 139 12.17 -8.28 9.08
C LYS A 139 12.18 -7.20 7.99
N VAL A 140 11.17 -6.34 7.94
CA VAL A 140 11.15 -5.20 7.00
C VAL A 140 12.37 -4.29 7.23
N LYS A 141 12.70 -3.99 8.50
CA LYS A 141 13.93 -3.25 8.86
C LYS A 141 15.20 -3.94 8.36
N GLN A 142 15.29 -5.26 8.53
CA GLN A 142 16.45 -6.04 8.06
C GLN A 142 16.60 -5.97 6.53
N LEU A 143 15.51 -6.07 5.79
CA LEU A 143 15.50 -5.93 4.32
C LEU A 143 15.95 -4.54 3.87
N GLU A 144 15.50 -3.48 4.56
CA GLU A 144 15.95 -2.11 4.31
C GLU A 144 17.45 -1.94 4.59
N GLN A 145 17.94 -2.45 5.72
CA GLN A 145 19.36 -2.37 6.07
C GLN A 145 20.25 -3.16 5.12
N ALA A 146 19.76 -4.30 4.63
CA ALA A 146 20.43 -5.10 3.61
C ALA A 146 20.38 -4.47 2.21
N ARG A 147 19.55 -3.42 2.03
CA ARG A 147 19.38 -2.71 0.75
C ARG A 147 19.01 -3.65 -0.38
N VAL A 148 18.05 -4.54 -0.13
CA VAL A 148 17.62 -5.54 -1.11
C VAL A 148 16.92 -4.91 -2.32
N ALA A 149 16.38 -3.71 -2.17
CA ALA A 149 15.75 -2.92 -3.23
C ALA A 149 15.92 -1.41 -2.97
N ASP A 150 15.73 -0.57 -3.99
CA ASP A 150 15.70 0.89 -3.86
C ASP A 150 14.44 1.35 -3.11
N LEU A 151 13.32 0.65 -3.33
CA LEU A 151 12.02 0.93 -2.73
C LEU A 151 11.41 -0.35 -2.16
N ILE A 152 10.98 -0.29 -0.91
CA ILE A 152 10.22 -1.35 -0.24
C ILE A 152 8.80 -0.83 -0.01
N LEU A 153 7.82 -1.47 -0.63
CA LEU A 153 6.39 -1.17 -0.44
C LEU A 153 5.78 -2.21 0.49
N VAL A 154 5.16 -1.77 1.58
CA VAL A 154 4.50 -2.65 2.55
C VAL A 154 2.99 -2.53 2.40
N ASP A 155 2.32 -3.61 1.97
CA ASP A 155 0.86 -3.71 1.97
C ASP A 155 0.39 -4.03 3.40
N ALA A 156 0.10 -2.97 4.17
CA ALA A 156 -0.29 -3.11 5.56
C ALA A 156 -1.65 -3.82 5.72
N PRO A 157 -1.89 -4.50 6.85
CA PRO A 157 -3.13 -5.23 7.09
C PRO A 157 -4.37 -4.36 6.87
N ALA A 158 -5.48 -5.00 6.51
CA ALA A 158 -6.77 -4.32 6.41
C ALA A 158 -7.41 -4.19 7.80
N THR A 159 -8.23 -3.14 7.98
CA THR A 159 -8.97 -2.85 9.22
C THR A 159 -8.10 -2.37 10.38
N GLY A 160 -8.65 -1.92 11.49
CA GLY A 160 -7.98 -1.34 12.67
C GLY A 160 -6.63 -1.96 13.10
N HIS A 161 -6.29 -3.13 12.53
CA HIS A 161 -5.00 -3.79 12.71
C HIS A 161 -3.81 -3.01 12.13
N ALA A 162 -4.00 -2.17 11.09
CA ALA A 162 -2.89 -1.37 10.54
C ALA A 162 -2.34 -0.39 11.58
N MET A 163 -3.24 0.24 12.34
CA MET A 163 -2.86 1.14 13.43
C MET A 163 -2.17 0.38 14.56
N THR A 164 -2.77 -0.75 14.99
CA THR A 164 -2.18 -1.63 16.01
C THR A 164 -0.82 -2.17 15.55
N PHE A 165 -0.71 -2.57 14.28
CA PHE A 165 0.54 -3.05 13.68
C PHE A 165 1.65 -2.00 13.75
N LEU A 166 1.38 -0.77 13.32
CA LEU A 166 2.37 0.30 13.31
C LEU A 166 2.68 0.82 14.73
N SER A 167 1.71 0.82 15.65
CA SER A 167 1.91 1.25 17.05
C SER A 167 2.45 0.15 17.96
N SER A 168 2.50 -1.10 17.51
CA SER A 168 2.96 -2.25 18.32
C SER A 168 4.39 -2.06 18.85
N ALA A 169 5.25 -1.42 18.05
CA ALA A 169 6.64 -1.14 18.43
C ALA A 169 6.72 -0.17 19.62
N SER A 170 5.97 0.92 19.60
CA SER A 170 5.93 1.89 20.70
C SER A 170 5.34 1.25 21.95
N GLY A 171 4.23 0.52 21.84
CA GLY A 171 3.61 -0.18 22.96
C GLY A 171 4.53 -1.23 23.61
N LEU A 172 5.31 -1.99 22.81
CA LEU A 172 6.29 -2.94 23.33
C LEU A 172 7.51 -2.25 23.95
N LEU A 173 7.95 -1.12 23.38
CA LEU A 173 9.04 -0.33 23.94
C LEU A 173 8.70 0.19 25.35
N ASP A 174 7.46 0.59 25.57
CA ASP A 174 6.97 1.07 26.88
C ASP A 174 6.77 -0.09 27.87
N ALA A 175 6.27 -1.23 27.39
CA ALA A 175 6.00 -2.40 28.25
C ALA A 175 7.27 -3.16 28.67
N ALA A 176 8.25 -3.27 27.78
CA ALA A 176 9.47 -4.04 28.01
C ALA A 176 10.53 -3.20 28.77
N ARG A 177 10.92 -3.65 29.96
CA ARG A 177 11.92 -2.93 30.79
C ARG A 177 13.35 -3.06 30.27
N SER A 178 13.70 -4.21 29.68
CA SER A 178 15.05 -4.52 29.17
C SER A 178 15.03 -5.76 28.28
N GLY A 179 16.14 -6.09 27.63
CA GLY A 179 16.35 -7.31 26.86
C GLY A 179 16.14 -7.15 25.35
N PRO A 180 16.25 -8.28 24.60
CA PRO A 180 16.25 -8.27 23.12
C PRO A 180 14.96 -7.69 22.50
N ILE A 181 13.80 -7.97 23.13
CA ILE A 181 12.50 -7.46 22.66
C ILE A 181 12.47 -5.92 22.72
N ARG A 182 12.98 -5.32 23.81
CA ARG A 182 13.06 -3.87 23.94
C ARG A 182 14.00 -3.26 22.90
N SER A 183 15.15 -3.87 22.67
CA SER A 183 16.11 -3.40 21.67
C SER A 183 15.50 -3.44 20.27
N GLN A 184 14.83 -4.55 19.93
CA GLN A 184 14.15 -4.70 18.65
C GLN A 184 13.01 -3.67 18.48
N ALA A 185 12.21 -3.45 19.52
CA ALA A 185 11.16 -2.43 19.50
C ALA A 185 11.73 -1.02 19.31
N ALA A 186 12.81 -0.67 20.02
CA ALA A 186 13.49 0.62 19.88
C ALA A 186 14.02 0.85 18.45
N ASP A 187 14.61 -0.18 17.85
CA ASP A 187 15.12 -0.11 16.48
C ASP A 187 14.00 0.06 15.44
N VAL A 188 12.84 -0.59 15.65
CA VAL A 188 11.68 -0.45 14.78
C VAL A 188 11.05 0.94 14.94
N VAL A 189 10.92 1.46 16.17
CA VAL A 189 10.45 2.83 16.42
C VAL A 189 11.37 3.83 15.72
N ALA A 190 12.70 3.68 15.85
CA ALA A 190 13.66 4.53 15.17
C ALA A 190 13.53 4.50 13.64
N LEU A 191 13.22 3.33 13.06
CA LEU A 191 12.95 3.21 11.62
C LEU A 191 11.67 3.95 11.23
N LEU A 192 10.57 3.71 11.95
CA LEU A 192 9.25 4.27 11.63
C LEU A 192 9.20 5.79 11.81
N SER A 193 10.00 6.34 12.74
CA SER A 193 10.06 7.78 13.02
C SER A 193 11.07 8.54 12.15
N ASP A 194 11.79 7.85 11.26
CA ASP A 194 12.78 8.48 10.36
C ASP A 194 12.16 8.72 8.97
N PRO A 195 11.79 9.98 8.62
CA PRO A 195 11.13 10.29 7.35
C PRO A 195 12.00 10.03 6.11
N GLU A 196 13.32 9.95 6.28
CA GLU A 196 14.23 9.62 5.20
C GLU A 196 14.24 8.12 4.87
N ARG A 197 13.80 7.27 5.81
CA ARG A 197 13.80 5.82 5.70
C ARG A 197 12.40 5.23 5.53
N CYS A 198 11.41 5.76 6.24
CA CYS A 198 10.06 5.21 6.27
C CYS A 198 9.01 6.33 6.23
N GLN A 199 8.00 6.15 5.39
CA GLN A 199 6.81 6.99 5.34
C GLN A 199 5.56 6.12 5.24
N VAL A 200 4.44 6.61 5.75
CA VAL A 200 3.12 5.97 5.57
C VAL A 200 2.29 6.80 4.62
N ALA A 201 1.91 6.20 3.48
CA ALA A 201 0.90 6.74 2.58
C ALA A 201 -0.47 6.18 2.97
N LEU A 202 -1.41 7.06 3.27
CA LEU A 202 -2.77 6.68 3.60
C LEU A 202 -3.60 6.56 2.32
N VAL A 203 -4.42 5.50 2.22
CA VAL A 203 -5.30 5.28 1.07
C VAL A 203 -6.74 5.43 1.52
N THR A 204 -7.52 6.24 0.80
CA THR A 204 -8.95 6.45 1.09
C THR A 204 -9.80 6.44 -0.16
N LEU A 205 -11.12 6.47 0.02
CA LEU A 205 -12.11 6.74 -1.03
C LEU A 205 -12.67 8.15 -0.85
N PRO A 206 -13.13 8.82 -1.91
CA PRO A 206 -13.76 10.14 -1.82
C PRO A 206 -15.22 10.02 -1.33
N GLU A 207 -15.39 9.46 -0.13
CA GLU A 207 -16.65 9.21 0.53
C GLU A 207 -16.56 9.65 2.01
N GLU A 208 -17.69 10.00 2.63
CA GLU A 208 -17.72 10.62 3.95
C GLU A 208 -17.04 9.79 5.03
N MET A 209 -17.39 8.50 5.14
CA MET A 209 -16.83 7.63 6.18
C MET A 209 -15.33 7.35 5.97
N PRO A 210 -14.85 6.94 4.76
CA PRO A 210 -13.42 6.75 4.53
C PRO A 210 -12.59 8.01 4.76
N VAL A 211 -13.11 9.19 4.44
CA VAL A 211 -12.42 10.46 4.70
C VAL A 211 -12.32 10.75 6.20
N ASN A 212 -13.37 10.51 6.99
CA ASN A 212 -13.30 10.64 8.45
C ASN A 212 -12.27 9.68 9.05
N GLU A 213 -12.30 8.41 8.61
CA GLU A 213 -11.39 7.36 9.09
C GLU A 213 -9.93 7.66 8.77
N VAL A 214 -9.64 8.19 7.56
CA VAL A 214 -8.26 8.52 7.20
C VAL A 214 -7.72 9.73 7.95
N VAL A 215 -8.56 10.72 8.22
CA VAL A 215 -8.18 11.88 9.06
C VAL A 215 -7.85 11.42 10.47
N GLU A 216 -8.70 10.59 11.08
CA GLU A 216 -8.44 10.03 12.41
C GLU A 216 -7.15 9.19 12.44
N ALA A 217 -6.96 8.33 11.43
CA ALA A 217 -5.76 7.50 11.30
C ALA A 217 -4.48 8.34 11.17
N ALA A 218 -4.53 9.45 10.42
CA ALA A 218 -3.40 10.35 10.26
C ALA A 218 -2.96 10.95 11.59
N TYR A 219 -3.89 11.52 12.35
CA TYR A 219 -3.60 12.07 13.68
C TYR A 219 -3.06 11.01 14.64
N GLN A 220 -3.61 9.80 14.65
CA GLN A 220 -3.11 8.72 15.50
C GLN A 220 -1.68 8.30 15.13
N LEU A 221 -1.36 8.20 13.84
CA LEU A 221 -0.01 7.83 13.37
C LEU A 221 1.01 8.90 13.70
N GLU A 222 0.69 10.15 13.50
CA GLU A 222 1.59 11.28 13.75
C GLU A 222 1.77 11.54 15.26
N ASP A 223 0.67 11.70 15.99
CA ASP A 223 0.71 12.11 17.39
C ASP A 223 1.11 10.98 18.35
N VAL A 224 0.67 9.74 18.09
CA VAL A 224 0.88 8.61 19.01
C VAL A 224 2.12 7.80 18.64
N VAL A 225 2.36 7.59 17.35
CA VAL A 225 3.45 6.73 16.88
C VAL A 225 4.65 7.53 16.41
N GLY A 226 4.46 8.79 16.03
CA GLY A 226 5.51 9.67 15.52
C GLY A 226 5.99 9.27 14.13
N ILE A 227 5.11 8.68 13.32
CA ILE A 227 5.43 8.24 11.95
C ILE A 227 5.27 9.39 10.98
N ALA A 228 6.22 9.54 10.06
CA ALA A 228 6.11 10.48 8.97
C ALA A 228 5.04 10.05 7.96
N LEU A 229 4.09 10.94 7.66
CA LEU A 229 3.08 10.73 6.67
C LEU A 229 3.55 11.21 5.30
N GLY A 230 3.31 10.42 4.27
CA GLY A 230 3.43 10.79 2.88
C GLY A 230 2.11 11.35 2.33
N PRO A 231 2.01 11.53 0.99
CA PRO A 231 0.77 11.94 0.34
C PRO A 231 -0.40 10.98 0.65
N VAL A 232 -1.61 11.52 0.74
CA VAL A 232 -2.83 10.70 0.83
C VAL A 232 -3.26 10.29 -0.58
N ILE A 233 -3.49 9.00 -0.80
CA ILE A 233 -3.99 8.47 -2.07
C ILE A 233 -5.51 8.38 -1.99
N VAL A 234 -6.20 9.22 -2.75
CA VAL A 234 -7.66 9.18 -2.91
C VAL A 234 -7.99 8.30 -4.10
N ASN A 235 -8.43 7.08 -3.83
CA ASN A 235 -8.72 6.07 -4.85
C ASN A 235 -10.16 6.19 -5.35
N ALA A 236 -10.42 5.66 -6.55
CA ALA A 236 -11.74 5.57 -7.18
C ALA A 236 -12.43 6.93 -7.41
N CYS A 237 -11.67 7.97 -7.72
CA CYS A 237 -12.19 9.26 -8.13
C CYS A 237 -12.89 9.13 -9.49
N THR A 238 -14.12 9.59 -9.59
CA THR A 238 -14.84 9.65 -10.87
C THR A 238 -14.21 10.71 -11.76
N PRO A 239 -13.59 10.35 -12.90
CA PRO A 239 -12.95 11.34 -13.75
C PRO A 239 -13.98 12.29 -14.36
N PRO A 240 -13.67 13.59 -14.47
CA PRO A 240 -14.53 14.55 -15.15
C PRO A 240 -14.63 14.21 -16.63
N LEU A 241 -15.82 14.37 -17.20
CA LEU A 241 -16.08 14.22 -18.63
C LEU A 241 -16.71 15.50 -19.15
N ALA A 242 -15.96 16.29 -19.92
CA ALA A 242 -16.43 17.54 -20.49
C ALA A 242 -17.72 17.38 -21.33
N ALA A 243 -17.88 16.23 -22.00
CA ALA A 243 -19.09 15.92 -22.75
C ALA A 243 -20.36 15.86 -21.91
N LEU A 244 -20.26 15.71 -20.58
CA LEU A 244 -21.43 15.70 -19.68
C LEU A 244 -21.87 17.13 -19.25
N GLU A 245 -21.20 18.17 -19.69
CA GLU A 245 -21.64 19.55 -19.43
C GLU A 245 -22.86 19.92 -20.28
N VAL A 246 -22.99 19.30 -21.47
CA VAL A 246 -24.06 19.61 -22.44
C VAL A 246 -25.21 18.60 -22.30
N PRO A 247 -26.48 19.02 -22.32
CA PRO A 247 -27.63 18.12 -22.36
C PRO A 247 -27.61 17.19 -23.58
N ALA A 248 -28.18 15.99 -23.43
CA ALA A 248 -28.10 14.96 -24.48
C ALA A 248 -28.74 15.35 -25.78
N ALA A 249 -29.87 16.07 -25.75
CA ALA A 249 -30.55 16.59 -26.93
C ALA A 249 -29.70 17.62 -27.69
N GLU A 250 -29.06 18.54 -26.98
CA GLU A 250 -28.17 19.56 -27.54
C GLU A 250 -26.90 18.94 -28.13
N ALA A 251 -26.30 17.98 -27.43
CA ALA A 251 -25.13 17.23 -27.91
C ALA A 251 -25.47 16.44 -29.20
N ALA A 252 -26.64 15.84 -29.26
CA ALA A 252 -27.12 15.14 -30.46
C ALA A 252 -27.32 16.09 -31.66
N GLU A 253 -27.90 17.26 -31.41
CA GLU A 253 -28.06 18.31 -32.44
C GLU A 253 -26.70 18.79 -32.97
N GLN A 254 -25.74 19.08 -32.08
CA GLN A 254 -24.37 19.45 -32.45
C GLN A 254 -23.64 18.36 -33.26
N ALA A 255 -23.89 17.09 -32.93
CA ALA A 255 -23.32 15.95 -33.63
C ALA A 255 -24.07 15.53 -34.92
N GLY A 256 -25.21 16.18 -35.24
CA GLY A 256 -26.06 15.82 -36.37
C GLY A 256 -26.72 14.45 -36.24
N VAL A 257 -26.93 13.97 -35.02
CA VAL A 257 -27.52 12.66 -34.73
C VAL A 257 -28.97 12.83 -34.30
N ALA A 258 -29.87 12.05 -34.91
CA ALA A 258 -31.27 12.03 -34.48
C ALA A 258 -31.41 11.25 -33.16
N LEU A 259 -31.86 11.91 -32.11
CA LEU A 259 -32.09 11.33 -30.80
C LEU A 259 -33.58 11.40 -30.44
N GLY A 260 -34.20 10.25 -30.14
CA GLY A 260 -35.59 10.22 -29.66
C GLY A 260 -35.71 10.79 -28.25
N ALA A 261 -36.86 11.41 -27.94
CA ALA A 261 -37.08 12.11 -26.68
C ALA A 261 -36.85 11.18 -25.45
N ASP A 262 -37.43 9.99 -25.46
CA ASP A 262 -37.28 9.06 -24.33
C ASP A 262 -35.82 8.69 -24.06
N LEU A 263 -34.99 8.52 -25.11
CA LEU A 263 -33.57 8.24 -25.00
C LEU A 263 -32.80 9.46 -24.52
N ALA A 264 -33.15 10.67 -25.00
CA ALA A 264 -32.57 11.91 -24.54
C ALA A 264 -32.78 12.11 -23.03
N ASP A 265 -34.00 11.87 -22.55
CA ASP A 265 -34.36 11.98 -21.14
C ASP A 265 -33.58 10.97 -20.27
N ALA A 266 -33.49 9.70 -20.72
CA ALA A 266 -32.71 8.66 -20.03
C ALA A 266 -31.21 8.99 -19.95
N LEU A 267 -30.63 9.51 -21.03
CA LEU A 267 -29.23 9.95 -21.07
C LEU A 267 -28.99 11.17 -20.16
N ASP A 268 -29.93 12.10 -20.11
CA ASP A 268 -29.84 13.26 -19.22
C ASP A 268 -30.00 12.89 -17.75
N GLU A 269 -30.79 11.88 -17.42
CA GLU A 269 -30.86 11.34 -16.06
C GLU A 269 -29.53 10.70 -15.65
N ALA A 270 -28.95 9.85 -16.51
CA ALA A 270 -27.63 9.25 -16.28
C ALA A 270 -26.52 10.31 -16.16
N ARG A 271 -26.55 11.36 -17.00
CA ARG A 271 -25.67 12.51 -16.95
C ARG A 271 -25.74 13.22 -15.61
N ARG A 272 -26.96 13.57 -15.17
CA ARG A 272 -27.22 14.24 -13.87
C ARG A 272 -26.73 13.41 -12.71
N PHE A 273 -27.01 12.10 -12.70
CA PHE A 273 -26.52 11.18 -11.68
C PHE A 273 -25.00 11.16 -11.58
N ARG A 274 -24.30 11.05 -12.73
CA ARG A 274 -22.83 11.01 -12.75
C ARG A 274 -22.22 12.34 -12.28
N ARG A 275 -22.76 13.49 -12.72
CA ARG A 275 -22.31 14.81 -12.27
C ARG A 275 -22.53 15.00 -10.77
N HIS A 276 -23.67 14.61 -10.25
CA HIS A 276 -23.95 14.68 -8.83
C HIS A 276 -22.98 13.82 -8.01
N ARG A 277 -22.71 12.58 -8.45
CA ARG A 277 -21.71 11.74 -7.84
C ARG A 277 -20.31 12.38 -7.84
N GLN A 278 -19.90 12.96 -8.94
CA GLN A 278 -18.62 13.66 -9.05
C GLN A 278 -18.57 14.86 -8.10
N GLN A 279 -19.62 15.66 -8.02
CA GLN A 279 -19.70 16.78 -7.08
C GLN A 279 -19.56 16.32 -5.63
N LEU A 280 -20.29 15.28 -5.22
CA LEU A 280 -20.18 14.72 -3.88
C LEU A 280 -18.76 14.24 -3.57
N GLN A 281 -18.07 13.65 -4.54
CA GLN A 281 -16.68 13.22 -4.37
C GLN A 281 -15.73 14.41 -4.20
N GLU A 282 -15.87 15.48 -5.02
CA GLU A 282 -15.05 16.68 -4.88
C GLU A 282 -15.27 17.36 -3.52
N GLU A 283 -16.51 17.42 -3.02
CA GLU A 283 -16.82 17.94 -1.68
C GLU A 283 -16.06 17.15 -0.58
N GLN A 284 -15.93 15.81 -0.73
CA GLN A 284 -15.18 15.01 0.21
C GLN A 284 -13.65 15.19 0.09
N VAL A 285 -13.15 15.37 -1.12
CA VAL A 285 -11.73 15.65 -1.39
C VAL A 285 -11.33 17.02 -0.82
N ASP A 286 -12.17 18.04 -1.00
CA ASP A 286 -11.95 19.36 -0.44
C ASP A 286 -12.01 19.34 1.10
N ARG A 287 -12.94 18.59 1.67
CA ARG A 287 -13.03 18.38 3.12
C ARG A 287 -11.78 17.68 3.68
N LEU A 288 -11.28 16.68 2.97
CA LEU A 288 -10.03 16.01 3.32
C LEU A 288 -8.85 17.00 3.31
N ALA A 289 -8.73 17.82 2.26
CA ALA A 289 -7.68 18.82 2.15
C ALA A 289 -7.73 19.87 3.28
N ALA A 290 -8.94 20.25 3.68
CA ALA A 290 -9.12 21.20 4.79
C ALA A 290 -8.79 20.60 6.16
N ALA A 291 -9.09 19.29 6.35
CA ALA A 291 -8.86 18.60 7.62
C ALA A 291 -7.43 18.08 7.77
N LEU A 292 -6.76 17.71 6.68
CA LEU A 292 -5.45 17.10 6.66
C LEU A 292 -4.57 17.79 5.60
N PRO A 293 -3.64 18.66 5.99
CA PRO A 293 -2.82 19.45 5.08
C PRO A 293 -1.68 18.63 4.45
N LEU A 294 -1.99 17.45 3.93
CA LEU A 294 -1.07 16.59 3.19
C LEU A 294 -1.38 16.66 1.69
N PRO A 295 -0.37 16.52 0.83
CA PRO A 295 -0.60 16.37 -0.61
C PRO A 295 -1.54 15.19 -0.91
N GLN A 296 -2.36 15.33 -1.94
CA GLN A 296 -3.29 14.30 -2.38
C GLN A 296 -2.91 13.77 -3.75
N LEU A 297 -2.80 12.45 -3.89
CA LEU A 297 -2.70 11.75 -5.16
C LEU A 297 -4.06 11.15 -5.50
N ARG A 298 -4.60 11.43 -6.69
CA ARG A 298 -5.91 10.93 -7.11
C ARG A 298 -5.76 9.78 -8.09
N ALA A 299 -6.41 8.65 -7.80
CA ALA A 299 -6.48 7.49 -8.69
C ALA A 299 -7.92 7.36 -9.25
N PRO A 300 -8.09 7.13 -10.56
CA PRO A 300 -9.40 7.12 -11.19
C PRO A 300 -10.20 5.87 -10.82
N TYR A 301 -11.53 6.01 -10.79
CA TYR A 301 -12.43 4.86 -10.79
C TYR A 301 -12.35 4.15 -12.14
N LEU A 302 -12.06 2.86 -12.11
CA LEU A 302 -11.97 2.01 -13.30
C LEU A 302 -13.23 1.14 -13.43
N PHE A 303 -13.82 1.12 -14.62
CA PHE A 303 -14.96 0.26 -14.96
C PHE A 303 -14.45 -1.12 -15.40
N ALA A 304 -13.80 -1.85 -14.50
CA ALA A 304 -13.23 -3.16 -14.75
C ALA A 304 -13.73 -4.17 -13.71
N ALA A 305 -13.93 -5.43 -14.13
CA ALA A 305 -14.34 -6.50 -13.23
C ALA A 305 -13.21 -6.94 -12.29
N ALA A 306 -11.97 -6.75 -12.71
CA ALA A 306 -10.76 -7.04 -11.94
C ALA A 306 -9.65 -6.07 -12.36
N ILE A 307 -8.69 -5.84 -11.47
CA ILE A 307 -7.47 -5.09 -11.79
C ILE A 307 -6.46 -6.06 -12.38
N GLY A 308 -6.10 -5.81 -13.62
CA GLY A 308 -5.06 -6.52 -14.37
C GLY A 308 -4.00 -5.53 -14.88
N PRO A 309 -3.08 -5.99 -15.74
CA PRO A 309 -1.97 -5.18 -16.22
C PRO A 309 -2.36 -3.88 -16.92
N LEU A 310 -3.50 -3.86 -17.66
CA LEU A 310 -4.00 -2.66 -18.35
C LEU A 310 -4.52 -1.60 -17.36
N GLU A 311 -5.30 -2.06 -16.38
CA GLU A 311 -5.83 -1.22 -15.31
C GLU A 311 -4.68 -0.68 -14.44
N LEU A 312 -3.69 -1.55 -14.16
CA LEU A 312 -2.50 -1.21 -13.41
C LEU A 312 -1.69 -0.09 -14.10
N ASP A 313 -1.49 -0.19 -15.41
CA ASP A 313 -0.81 0.85 -16.21
C ASP A 313 -1.58 2.19 -16.17
N THR A 314 -2.90 2.16 -16.21
CA THR A 314 -3.74 3.35 -16.11
C THR A 314 -3.62 4.02 -14.74
N LEU A 315 -3.66 3.24 -13.65
CA LEU A 315 -3.49 3.74 -12.28
C LEU A 315 -2.07 4.32 -12.08
N SER A 316 -1.05 3.62 -12.56
CA SER A 316 0.35 4.03 -12.46
C SER A 316 0.60 5.37 -13.15
N ARG A 317 0.04 5.59 -14.35
CA ARG A 317 0.14 6.89 -15.04
C ARG A 317 -0.56 8.01 -14.26
N SER A 318 -1.75 7.76 -13.74
CA SER A 318 -2.45 8.77 -12.94
C SER A 318 -1.68 9.13 -11.65
N LEU A 319 -1.03 8.15 -11.00
CA LEU A 319 -0.18 8.41 -9.85
C LEU A 319 1.10 9.17 -10.24
N ALA A 320 1.70 8.86 -11.40
CA ALA A 320 2.86 9.58 -11.93
C ALA A 320 2.55 11.06 -12.14
N ASP A 321 1.44 11.35 -12.87
CA ASP A 321 0.98 12.72 -13.11
C ASP A 321 0.75 13.48 -11.79
N GLY A 322 0.17 12.79 -10.79
CA GLY A 322 -0.04 13.35 -9.45
C GLY A 322 1.25 13.63 -8.71
N ILE A 323 2.24 12.73 -8.78
CA ILE A 323 3.54 12.89 -8.12
C ILE A 323 4.34 14.03 -8.76
N GLU A 324 4.33 14.16 -10.09
CA GLU A 324 4.97 15.26 -10.81
C GLU A 324 4.37 16.63 -10.47
N ALA A 325 3.09 16.65 -10.09
CA ALA A 325 2.39 17.89 -9.68
C ALA A 325 2.59 18.24 -8.20
N LEU A 326 3.28 17.41 -7.39
CA LEU A 326 3.56 17.72 -5.99
C LEU A 326 4.50 18.92 -5.86
N PRO A 327 4.30 19.81 -4.87
CA PRO A 327 5.24 20.88 -4.59
C PRO A 327 6.60 20.29 -4.16
N GLU A 328 7.69 20.94 -4.62
CA GLU A 328 9.07 20.59 -4.22
C GLU A 328 9.32 20.82 -2.72
#